data_8413c2715b5c3e5be115592bf97d7c60
#
_entry.id   8413c2715b5c3e5be115592bf97d7c60
#
_cell.length_a   1.000
_cell.length_b   1.000
_cell.length_c   1.000
_cell.angle_alpha   90.00
_cell.angle_beta   90.00
_cell.angle_gamma   90.00
#
_symmetry.space_group_name_H-M   'P 1'
#
loop_
_entity.id
_entity.type
_entity.pdbx_description
1 polymer ?
#
loop_
_entity_poly.entity_id
_entity_poly.type
_entity_poly.pdbx_seq_one_letter_code
_entity_poly.pdbx_strand_id
1 'polypeptide(L)'
;IGYSDEDLKVLSEKAGNIDFIPNKSHTKDVHYAMSNSFAFGGNNASIIFSDNKHDIPDNSKNEKIYITGISKLTGTKTDEHSLNCNLTSEDYDKHGIKVAFYRKLDRFSQLQLLSGMDALADADIKIDKDTEYKTGIVIGTADGPMTEIVDFQKKAITRGTEKGSAFSFPNTVYNAAGGYLSIFSGIKGYNATVANGNQAGLQSICYAADILADGNESVMLAAGTDENTKTNLELYTKAELLEKPLGEGSVTLVLETEESANGRNARKYAEIKGYAQAHRPVSYDNSEVDSKAVVEVIEKACVNAGIEADNIDFVCCDDRKIIKTLMPCYDVSQEIGNARAAASAMTAAYAAELLSDSEKNYEYGLALSMGAGGTYSAVI
;
A
#
# COMPACT_ATOMS: atom_id res chain seq x y z
N ILE A 1 -33.02 -9.23 5.56
CA ILE A 1 -33.52 -7.91 5.97
C ILE A 1 -34.93 -7.82 5.40
N GLY A 2 -35.96 -7.66 6.29
CA GLY A 2 -37.33 -7.46 5.85
C GLY A 2 -37.63 -5.98 5.62
N TYR A 3 -38.32 -5.66 4.56
CA TYR A 3 -38.85 -4.33 4.27
C TYR A 3 -40.33 -4.25 4.62
N SER A 4 -40.78 -3.12 5.16
CA SER A 4 -42.23 -2.86 5.32
C SER A 4 -42.89 -2.57 3.98
N ASP A 5 -44.22 -2.69 3.90
CA ASP A 5 -44.95 -2.35 2.68
C ASP A 5 -44.82 -0.87 2.31
N GLU A 6 -44.62 -0.01 3.31
CA GLU A 6 -44.40 1.43 3.11
C GLU A 6 -43.02 1.69 2.49
N ASP A 7 -41.95 1.01 2.98
CA ASP A 7 -40.61 1.07 2.41
C ASP A 7 -40.62 0.59 0.95
N LEU A 8 -41.32 -0.51 0.65
CA LEU A 8 -41.43 -1.07 -0.69
C LEU A 8 -42.14 -0.10 -1.66
N LYS A 9 -43.13 0.62 -1.20
CA LYS A 9 -43.82 1.63 -2.01
C LYS A 9 -42.89 2.79 -2.36
N VAL A 10 -42.15 3.30 -1.37
CA VAL A 10 -41.16 4.38 -1.57
C VAL A 10 -40.04 3.95 -2.52
N LEU A 11 -39.55 2.71 -2.38
CA LEU A 11 -38.50 2.16 -3.25
C LEU A 11 -39.04 2.01 -4.70
N SER A 12 -40.24 1.51 -4.88
CA SER A 12 -40.89 1.37 -6.20
C SER A 12 -41.08 2.72 -6.89
N GLU A 13 -41.53 3.74 -6.18
CA GLU A 13 -41.75 5.09 -6.72
C GLU A 13 -40.41 5.76 -7.16
N LYS A 14 -39.31 5.51 -6.45
CA LYS A 14 -38.00 6.12 -6.72
C LYS A 14 -37.15 5.37 -7.75
N ALA A 15 -37.27 4.07 -7.81
CA ALA A 15 -36.39 3.19 -8.60
C ALA A 15 -37.00 2.71 -9.92
N GLY A 16 -38.25 3.05 -10.22
CA GLY A 16 -38.89 2.68 -11.47
C GLY A 16 -39.04 1.14 -11.64
N ASN A 17 -38.43 0.59 -12.69
CA ASN A 17 -38.55 -0.83 -13.05
C ASN A 17 -37.56 -1.77 -12.34
N ILE A 18 -36.91 -1.34 -11.26
CA ILE A 18 -35.97 -2.19 -10.50
C ILE A 18 -36.73 -3.03 -9.50
N ASP A 19 -36.63 -4.36 -9.62
CA ASP A 19 -37.13 -5.31 -8.66
C ASP A 19 -36.10 -5.57 -7.57
N PHE A 20 -36.35 -5.09 -6.36
CA PHE A 20 -35.47 -5.25 -5.20
C PHE A 20 -35.56 -6.64 -4.54
N ILE A 21 -36.40 -7.54 -5.09
CA ILE A 21 -36.65 -8.90 -4.57
C ILE A 21 -36.81 -8.88 -3.03
N PRO A 22 -37.75 -8.08 -2.50
CA PRO A 22 -37.92 -7.93 -1.08
C PRO A 22 -38.60 -9.15 -0.47
N ASN A 23 -38.11 -9.60 0.69
CA ASN A 23 -38.77 -10.58 1.56
C ASN A 23 -39.02 -12.01 0.99
N LYS A 24 -38.92 -12.22 -0.30
CA LYS A 24 -39.13 -13.53 -0.95
C LYS A 24 -38.07 -13.71 -2.05
N SER A 25 -37.53 -14.93 -2.16
CA SER A 25 -36.67 -15.30 -3.28
C SER A 25 -37.49 -15.56 -4.55
N HIS A 26 -36.94 -15.15 -5.68
CA HIS A 26 -37.46 -15.44 -7.00
C HIS A 26 -36.53 -16.39 -7.74
N THR A 27 -37.05 -17.36 -8.43
CA THR A 27 -36.29 -18.18 -9.38
C THR A 27 -36.24 -17.45 -10.72
N LYS A 28 -35.04 -17.23 -11.24
CA LYS A 28 -34.83 -16.57 -12.53
C LYS A 28 -33.55 -17.12 -13.17
N ASP A 29 -33.55 -17.28 -14.49
CA ASP A 29 -32.35 -17.55 -15.25
C ASP A 29 -31.53 -16.26 -15.28
N VAL A 30 -30.29 -16.32 -14.74
CA VAL A 30 -29.39 -15.18 -14.60
C VAL A 30 -28.18 -15.41 -15.48
N HIS A 31 -28.05 -14.64 -16.54
CA HIS A 31 -26.90 -14.69 -17.46
C HIS A 31 -25.81 -13.71 -17.09
N TYR A 32 -26.15 -12.61 -16.43
CA TYR A 32 -25.22 -11.60 -15.92
C TYR A 32 -25.59 -11.20 -14.50
N ALA A 33 -24.61 -11.15 -13.64
CA ALA A 33 -24.75 -10.63 -12.29
C ALA A 33 -23.69 -9.57 -12.02
N MET A 34 -24.07 -8.46 -11.37
CA MET A 34 -23.15 -7.40 -10.98
C MET A 34 -23.13 -7.30 -9.46
N SER A 35 -21.93 -7.22 -8.90
CA SER A 35 -21.71 -6.88 -7.50
C SER A 35 -21.01 -5.54 -7.41
N ASN A 36 -21.56 -4.62 -6.63
CA ASN A 36 -21.01 -3.30 -6.38
C ASN A 36 -20.64 -3.15 -4.92
N SER A 37 -19.48 -2.57 -4.66
CA SER A 37 -19.00 -2.18 -3.34
C SER A 37 -18.58 -0.72 -3.36
N PHE A 38 -19.16 0.08 -2.46
CA PHE A 38 -18.86 1.48 -2.32
C PHE A 38 -18.37 1.73 -0.90
N ALA A 39 -17.21 2.37 -0.74
CA ALA A 39 -16.56 2.57 0.55
C ALA A 39 -16.37 4.06 0.89
N PHE A 40 -16.18 4.35 2.17
CA PHE A 40 -15.71 5.66 2.62
C PHE A 40 -14.36 5.97 1.97
N GLY A 41 -14.15 7.24 1.64
CA GLY A 41 -12.96 7.69 0.91
C GLY A 41 -13.11 7.70 -0.62
N GLY A 42 -14.31 7.33 -1.14
CA GLY A 42 -14.61 7.38 -2.58
C GLY A 42 -14.15 6.16 -3.37
N ASN A 43 -13.70 5.12 -2.69
CA ASN A 43 -13.32 3.86 -3.34
C ASN A 43 -14.58 3.10 -3.78
N ASN A 44 -14.66 2.81 -5.07
CA ASN A 44 -15.78 2.09 -5.66
C ASN A 44 -15.25 0.91 -6.48
N ALA A 45 -15.87 -0.25 -6.31
CA ALA A 45 -15.55 -1.44 -7.09
C ALA A 45 -16.82 -2.08 -7.63
N SER A 46 -16.77 -2.53 -8.87
CA SER A 46 -17.85 -3.26 -9.52
C SER A 46 -17.28 -4.48 -10.22
N ILE A 47 -17.91 -5.63 -10.05
CA ILE A 47 -17.56 -6.87 -10.75
C ILE A 47 -18.78 -7.43 -11.45
N ILE A 48 -18.63 -7.84 -12.69
CA ILE A 48 -19.68 -8.49 -13.48
C ILE A 48 -19.30 -9.94 -13.68
N PHE A 49 -20.26 -10.82 -13.40
CA PHE A 49 -20.17 -12.26 -13.66
C PHE A 49 -21.07 -12.61 -14.84
N SER A 50 -20.65 -13.55 -15.67
CA SER A 50 -21.44 -14.12 -16.76
C SER A 50 -21.36 -15.63 -16.77
N ASP A 51 -22.44 -16.31 -17.17
CA ASP A 51 -22.47 -17.75 -17.43
C ASP A 51 -21.86 -18.11 -18.80
N ASN A 52 -21.70 -17.13 -19.68
CA ASN A 52 -21.07 -17.30 -20.98
C ASN A 52 -19.55 -17.08 -20.89
N LYS A 53 -18.77 -17.93 -21.56
CA LYS A 53 -17.36 -17.66 -21.80
C LYS A 53 -17.25 -16.54 -22.82
N HIS A 54 -16.59 -15.47 -22.42
CA HIS A 54 -16.15 -14.42 -23.32
C HIS A 54 -14.67 -14.60 -23.59
N ASP A 55 -14.25 -14.44 -24.82
CA ASP A 55 -12.85 -14.31 -25.16
C ASP A 55 -12.37 -12.99 -24.54
N ILE A 56 -11.62 -13.08 -23.43
CA ILE A 56 -10.95 -11.95 -22.85
C ILE A 56 -9.72 -11.71 -23.73
N PRO A 57 -9.59 -10.56 -24.38
CA PRO A 57 -8.34 -10.23 -25.05
C PRO A 57 -7.22 -10.36 -24.05
N ASP A 58 -6.18 -11.11 -24.39
CA ASP A 58 -4.95 -11.12 -23.61
C ASP A 58 -4.31 -9.74 -23.76
N ASN A 59 -4.63 -8.84 -22.88
CA ASN A 59 -4.05 -7.51 -22.81
C ASN A 59 -2.75 -7.50 -21.99
N SER A 60 -2.27 -8.68 -21.53
CA SER A 60 -0.98 -8.79 -20.86
C SER A 60 0.12 -8.35 -21.81
N LYS A 61 0.37 -7.07 -21.87
CA LYS A 61 1.57 -6.51 -22.45
C LYS A 61 2.72 -6.87 -21.53
N ASN A 62 3.84 -7.33 -22.08
CA ASN A 62 5.12 -7.31 -21.38
C ASN A 62 5.53 -5.83 -21.19
N GLU A 63 4.72 -5.09 -20.43
CA GLU A 63 4.94 -3.67 -20.18
C GLU A 63 6.09 -3.54 -19.18
N LYS A 64 7.12 -2.81 -19.56
CA LYS A 64 8.18 -2.47 -18.62
C LYS A 64 7.69 -1.40 -17.66
N ILE A 65 7.97 -1.62 -16.39
CA ILE A 65 7.55 -0.74 -15.30
C ILE A 65 8.79 -0.14 -14.67
N TYR A 66 8.83 1.17 -14.57
CA TYR A 66 9.96 1.92 -14.02
C TYR A 66 9.57 2.64 -12.74
N ILE A 67 10.51 2.68 -11.79
CA ILE A 67 10.44 3.56 -10.64
C ILE A 67 10.98 4.93 -11.09
N THR A 68 10.13 5.95 -11.05
CA THR A 68 10.45 7.30 -11.55
C THR A 68 10.45 8.36 -10.46
N GLY A 69 9.91 8.05 -9.27
CA GLY A 69 9.96 8.92 -8.10
C GLY A 69 10.02 8.12 -6.81
N ILE A 70 10.69 8.69 -5.82
CA ILE A 70 10.89 8.08 -4.49
C ILE A 70 10.72 9.16 -3.42
N SER A 71 9.93 8.84 -2.40
CA SER A 71 9.90 9.59 -1.14
C SER A 71 10.17 8.66 0.03
N LYS A 72 11.01 9.11 0.96
CA LYS A 72 11.37 8.40 2.20
C LYS A 72 11.14 9.32 3.39
N LEU A 73 9.90 9.39 3.87
CA LEU A 73 9.57 10.10 5.09
C LEU A 73 9.77 9.14 6.28
N THR A 74 10.90 9.24 6.96
CA THR A 74 11.32 8.32 8.02
C THR A 74 11.53 9.03 9.35
N GLY A 75 11.27 8.30 10.44
CA GLY A 75 11.46 8.79 11.80
C GLY A 75 12.93 8.89 12.19
N THR A 76 13.23 9.86 13.03
CA THR A 76 14.50 9.94 13.75
C THR A 76 14.36 9.42 15.17
N LYS A 77 15.43 8.97 15.79
CA LYS A 77 15.41 8.45 17.16
C LYS A 77 14.92 9.53 18.15
N THR A 78 13.79 9.29 18.80
CA THR A 78 13.22 10.18 19.80
C THR A 78 13.49 9.69 21.22
N ASP A 79 13.58 8.36 21.42
CA ASP A 79 13.96 7.71 22.67
C ASP A 79 14.57 6.32 22.39
N GLU A 80 14.80 5.50 23.45
CA GLU A 80 15.43 4.18 23.33
C GLU A 80 14.60 3.21 22.47
N HIS A 81 13.27 3.38 22.47
CA HIS A 81 12.33 2.44 21.86
C HIS A 81 11.56 3.00 20.66
N SER A 82 11.84 4.25 20.26
CA SER A 82 11.01 4.95 19.27
C SER A 82 11.82 5.78 18.28
N LEU A 83 11.42 5.68 16.99
CA LEU A 83 11.82 6.60 15.93
C LEU A 83 10.55 7.24 15.36
N ASN A 84 10.45 8.57 15.45
CA ASN A 84 9.26 9.31 15.03
C ASN A 84 9.63 10.41 14.02
N CYS A 85 8.73 10.64 13.06
CA CYS A 85 8.87 11.74 12.11
C CYS A 85 8.52 13.07 12.76
N ASN A 86 9.34 14.08 12.57
CA ASN A 86 9.02 15.44 12.99
C ASN A 86 8.33 16.19 11.86
N LEU A 87 6.99 16.17 11.84
CA LEU A 87 6.21 16.89 10.84
C LEU A 87 6.02 18.35 11.27
N THR A 88 6.44 19.29 10.41
CA THR A 88 6.35 20.73 10.65
C THR A 88 5.36 21.39 9.69
N SER A 89 4.96 22.63 9.96
CA SER A 89 4.12 23.39 9.02
C SER A 89 4.77 23.57 7.65
N GLU A 90 6.11 23.65 7.59
CA GLU A 90 6.87 23.81 6.35
C GLU A 90 6.71 22.60 5.43
N ASP A 91 6.60 21.37 5.99
CA ASP A 91 6.38 20.14 5.23
C ASP A 91 5.03 20.15 4.48
N TYR A 92 4.03 20.78 5.06
CA TYR A 92 2.71 20.95 4.41
C TYR A 92 2.71 22.14 3.46
N ASP A 93 3.33 23.25 3.85
CA ASP A 93 3.31 24.51 3.07
C ASP A 93 4.05 24.36 1.73
N LYS A 94 5.11 23.56 1.65
CA LYS A 94 5.83 23.27 0.38
C LYS A 94 4.92 22.67 -0.70
N HIS A 95 3.86 21.95 -0.29
CA HIS A 95 2.84 21.38 -1.18
C HIS A 95 1.55 22.20 -1.23
N GLY A 96 1.49 23.35 -0.55
CA GLY A 96 0.28 24.16 -0.47
C GLY A 96 -0.85 23.55 0.35
N ILE A 97 -0.54 22.58 1.23
CA ILE A 97 -1.50 21.91 2.10
C ILE A 97 -1.88 22.82 3.26
N LYS A 98 -3.13 23.30 3.28
CA LYS A 98 -3.60 24.25 4.29
C LYS A 98 -3.81 23.56 5.64
N VAL A 99 -3.55 24.32 6.74
CA VAL A 99 -3.82 23.88 8.12
C VAL A 99 -5.23 23.32 8.30
N ALA A 100 -6.24 23.97 7.66
CA ALA A 100 -7.64 23.54 7.72
C ALA A 100 -7.87 22.15 7.10
N PHE A 101 -6.98 21.67 6.25
CA PHE A 101 -7.02 20.33 5.67
C PHE A 101 -6.30 19.34 6.58
N TYR A 102 -4.98 19.49 6.81
CA TYR A 102 -4.18 18.46 7.49
C TYR A 102 -4.51 18.26 8.97
N ARG A 103 -5.01 19.27 9.68
CA ARG A 103 -5.45 19.12 11.08
C ARG A 103 -6.65 18.18 11.29
N LYS A 104 -7.33 17.79 10.20
CA LYS A 104 -8.45 16.84 10.24
C LYS A 104 -7.99 15.41 10.07
N LEU A 105 -6.76 15.22 9.64
CA LEU A 105 -6.17 13.93 9.35
C LEU A 105 -5.57 13.33 10.63
N ASP A 106 -5.70 12.04 10.78
CA ASP A 106 -4.94 11.25 11.74
C ASP A 106 -3.45 11.20 11.34
N ARG A 107 -2.61 10.69 12.23
CA ARG A 107 -1.16 10.63 12.03
C ARG A 107 -0.78 9.78 10.83
N PHE A 108 -1.39 8.61 10.69
CA PHE A 108 -1.18 7.70 9.57
C PHE A 108 -1.47 8.38 8.22
N SER A 109 -2.62 9.08 8.12
CA SER A 109 -2.99 9.83 6.91
C SER A 109 -2.08 11.01 6.62
N GLN A 110 -1.56 11.69 7.66
CA GLN A 110 -0.61 12.79 7.49
C GLN A 110 0.71 12.32 6.89
N LEU A 111 1.27 11.21 7.40
CA LEU A 111 2.49 10.60 6.86
C LEU A 111 2.34 10.23 5.40
N GLN A 112 1.24 9.54 5.05
CA GLN A 112 0.97 9.13 3.68
C GLN A 112 0.76 10.31 2.73
N LEU A 113 0.02 11.33 3.17
CA LEU A 113 -0.21 12.53 2.35
C LEU A 113 1.12 13.20 1.97
N LEU A 114 1.98 13.45 2.96
CA LEU A 114 3.26 14.12 2.71
C LEU A 114 4.17 13.27 1.82
N SER A 115 4.33 11.99 2.14
CA SER A 115 5.17 11.09 1.35
C SER A 115 4.66 10.94 -0.09
N GLY A 116 3.34 10.83 -0.30
CA GLY A 116 2.76 10.77 -1.63
C GLY A 116 3.01 12.03 -2.45
N MET A 117 2.86 13.20 -1.83
CA MET A 117 3.13 14.50 -2.49
C MET A 117 4.61 14.70 -2.78
N ASP A 118 5.51 14.26 -1.88
CA ASP A 118 6.95 14.31 -2.10
C ASP A 118 7.37 13.37 -3.26
N ALA A 119 6.79 12.17 -3.34
CA ALA A 119 7.07 11.23 -4.42
C ALA A 119 6.61 11.76 -5.79
N LEU A 120 5.43 12.40 -5.86
CA LEU A 120 4.96 13.07 -7.08
C LEU A 120 5.88 14.22 -7.48
N ALA A 121 6.38 14.98 -6.51
CA ALA A 121 7.32 16.07 -6.76
C ALA A 121 8.68 15.55 -7.24
N ASP A 122 9.21 14.47 -6.67
CA ASP A 122 10.46 13.84 -7.11
C ASP A 122 10.34 13.26 -8.53
N ALA A 123 9.16 12.70 -8.86
CA ALA A 123 8.85 12.24 -10.21
C ALA A 123 8.60 13.37 -11.22
N ASP A 124 8.48 14.62 -10.78
CA ASP A 124 8.01 15.77 -11.58
C ASP A 124 6.65 15.51 -12.26
N ILE A 125 5.71 14.92 -11.49
CA ILE A 125 4.36 14.63 -11.95
C ILE A 125 3.37 15.61 -11.32
N LYS A 126 2.54 16.21 -12.18
CA LYS A 126 1.38 17.02 -11.79
C LYS A 126 0.11 16.34 -12.30
N ILE A 127 -0.83 16.14 -11.40
CA ILE A 127 -2.13 15.55 -11.76
C ILE A 127 -3.01 16.62 -12.42
N ASP A 128 -3.52 16.30 -13.58
CA ASP A 128 -4.39 17.15 -14.39
C ASP A 128 -5.56 16.34 -14.98
N LYS A 129 -6.32 16.96 -15.90
CA LYS A 129 -7.48 16.35 -16.54
C LYS A 129 -7.17 15.10 -17.37
N ASP A 130 -5.97 15.02 -17.92
CA ASP A 130 -5.55 13.94 -18.81
C ASP A 130 -4.98 12.76 -18.01
N THR A 131 -4.46 13.03 -16.80
CA THR A 131 -3.76 12.07 -15.95
C THR A 131 -4.56 11.62 -14.73
N GLU A 132 -5.59 12.37 -14.29
CA GLU A 132 -6.32 12.11 -13.04
C GLU A 132 -6.93 10.70 -12.95
N TYR A 133 -7.40 10.11 -14.06
CA TYR A 133 -7.98 8.76 -14.12
C TYR A 133 -6.97 7.67 -14.52
N LYS A 134 -5.76 8.07 -14.91
CA LYS A 134 -4.68 7.16 -15.29
C LYS A 134 -3.61 7.03 -14.20
N THR A 135 -3.82 7.71 -13.09
CA THR A 135 -2.94 7.65 -11.93
C THR A 135 -3.69 7.02 -10.77
N GLY A 136 -3.10 5.98 -10.17
CA GLY A 136 -3.67 5.25 -9.04
C GLY A 136 -2.79 5.27 -7.81
N ILE A 137 -3.30 4.70 -6.70
CA ILE A 137 -2.67 4.63 -5.38
C ILE A 137 -2.85 3.23 -4.81
N VAL A 138 -1.78 2.62 -4.33
CA VAL A 138 -1.83 1.42 -3.47
C VAL A 138 -1.00 1.67 -2.22
N ILE A 139 -1.60 1.52 -1.05
CA ILE A 139 -0.94 1.71 0.25
C ILE A 139 -0.87 0.38 0.97
N GLY A 140 0.33 -0.01 1.39
CA GLY A 140 0.56 -1.11 2.31
C GLY A 140 0.67 -0.61 3.74
N THR A 141 0.05 -1.31 4.69
CA THR A 141 0.16 -1.02 6.12
C THR A 141 0.09 -2.30 6.95
N ALA A 142 0.75 -2.29 8.09
CA ALA A 142 0.59 -3.36 9.09
C ALA A 142 -0.53 -3.04 10.06
N ASP A 143 -0.50 -1.85 10.66
CA ASP A 143 -1.34 -1.46 11.78
C ASP A 143 -2.45 -0.46 11.39
N GLY A 144 -2.25 0.30 10.31
CA GLY A 144 -3.15 1.38 9.91
C GLY A 144 -3.28 2.48 10.96
N PRO A 145 -4.44 3.17 11.05
CA PRO A 145 -4.69 4.27 11.99
C PRO A 145 -5.05 3.76 13.40
N MET A 146 -4.15 2.98 14.02
CA MET A 146 -4.39 2.26 15.26
C MET A 146 -4.83 3.18 16.40
N THR A 147 -4.25 4.38 16.50
CA THR A 147 -4.60 5.34 17.55
C THR A 147 -6.05 5.80 17.44
N GLU A 148 -6.50 6.15 16.23
CA GLU A 148 -7.88 6.57 16.00
C GLU A 148 -8.87 5.42 16.26
N ILE A 149 -8.52 4.20 15.85
CA ILE A 149 -9.33 3.00 16.10
C ILE A 149 -9.50 2.77 17.62
N VAL A 150 -8.38 2.75 18.35
CA VAL A 150 -8.40 2.49 19.81
C VAL A 150 -9.12 3.60 20.55
N ASP A 151 -8.90 4.87 20.23
CA ASP A 151 -9.56 6.00 20.90
C ASP A 151 -11.06 6.05 20.58
N PHE A 152 -11.46 5.74 19.36
CA PHE A 152 -12.87 5.63 19.00
C PHE A 152 -13.56 4.50 19.77
N GLN A 153 -12.95 3.31 19.83
CA GLN A 153 -13.46 2.16 20.56
C GLN A 153 -13.55 2.45 22.07
N LYS A 154 -12.52 3.04 22.67
CA LYS A 154 -12.54 3.43 24.09
C LYS A 154 -13.69 4.37 24.42
N LYS A 155 -13.94 5.37 23.57
CA LYS A 155 -15.08 6.31 23.73
C LYS A 155 -16.41 5.58 23.63
N ALA A 156 -16.59 4.70 22.64
CA ALA A 156 -17.82 3.91 22.48
C ALA A 156 -18.10 3.00 23.67
N ILE A 157 -17.07 2.33 24.21
CA ILE A 157 -17.21 1.43 25.36
C ILE A 157 -17.49 2.19 26.67
N THR A 158 -16.79 3.32 26.90
CA THR A 158 -16.85 4.03 28.19
C THR A 158 -17.99 5.02 28.28
N ARG A 159 -18.49 5.56 27.18
CA ARG A 159 -19.49 6.65 27.12
C ARG A 159 -20.77 6.27 26.40
N GLY A 160 -20.85 5.08 25.81
CA GLY A 160 -21.95 4.63 24.96
C GLY A 160 -21.67 4.82 23.46
N THR A 161 -22.22 3.93 22.66
CA THR A 161 -22.03 3.91 21.19
C THR A 161 -22.53 5.18 20.50
N GLU A 162 -23.55 5.84 21.06
CA GLU A 162 -24.12 7.11 20.58
C GLU A 162 -23.17 8.31 20.79
N LYS A 163 -22.08 8.15 21.53
CA LYS A 163 -21.04 9.16 21.77
C LYS A 163 -19.85 9.04 20.80
N GLY A 164 -19.94 8.12 19.85
CA GLY A 164 -18.97 8.04 18.75
C GLY A 164 -18.89 9.36 17.97
N SER A 165 -17.67 9.83 17.70
CA SER A 165 -17.46 11.05 16.95
C SER A 165 -17.63 10.81 15.44
N ALA A 166 -18.65 11.40 14.83
CA ALA A 166 -18.81 11.39 13.37
C ALA A 166 -17.61 12.05 12.64
N PHE A 167 -16.87 12.92 13.34
CA PHE A 167 -15.69 13.56 12.82
C PHE A 167 -14.45 12.63 12.79
N SER A 168 -14.28 11.82 13.85
CA SER A 168 -13.15 10.88 13.94
C SER A 168 -13.40 9.58 13.16
N PHE A 169 -14.68 9.21 12.96
CA PHE A 169 -15.03 7.93 12.34
C PHE A 169 -14.39 7.70 10.96
N PRO A 170 -14.34 8.68 10.03
CA PRO A 170 -13.67 8.50 8.74
C PRO A 170 -12.18 8.15 8.83
N ASN A 171 -11.52 8.51 9.93
CA ASN A 171 -10.10 8.23 10.16
C ASN A 171 -9.85 6.85 10.80
N THR A 172 -10.91 6.10 11.14
CA THR A 172 -10.76 4.76 11.73
C THR A 172 -10.63 3.63 10.70
N VAL A 173 -10.73 3.96 9.41
CA VAL A 173 -10.65 2.96 8.33
C VAL A 173 -9.30 3.04 7.62
N TYR A 174 -8.74 1.89 7.26
CA TYR A 174 -7.39 1.79 6.68
C TYR A 174 -7.23 2.52 5.36
N ASN A 175 -8.29 2.64 4.57
CA ASN A 175 -8.27 3.33 3.28
C ASN A 175 -8.41 4.86 3.37
N ALA A 176 -8.57 5.43 4.55
CA ALA A 176 -8.69 6.87 4.73
C ALA A 176 -7.47 7.63 4.18
N ALA A 177 -6.26 7.13 4.44
CA ALA A 177 -5.02 7.75 3.99
C ALA A 177 -4.94 7.86 2.46
N GLY A 178 -5.28 6.79 1.73
CA GLY A 178 -5.37 6.80 0.27
C GLY A 178 -6.45 7.74 -0.25
N GLY A 179 -7.60 7.79 0.44
CA GLY A 179 -8.67 8.73 0.13
C GLY A 179 -8.26 10.19 0.29
N TYR A 180 -7.57 10.54 1.37
CA TYR A 180 -7.10 11.92 1.59
C TYR A 180 -6.01 12.33 0.60
N LEU A 181 -5.07 11.43 0.27
CA LEU A 181 -4.08 11.68 -0.77
C LEU A 181 -4.78 11.90 -2.12
N SER A 182 -5.74 11.05 -2.50
CA SER A 182 -6.55 11.18 -3.72
C SER A 182 -7.30 12.52 -3.78
N ILE A 183 -7.99 12.90 -2.69
CA ILE A 183 -8.74 14.17 -2.61
C ILE A 183 -7.81 15.37 -2.80
N PHE A 184 -6.63 15.34 -2.17
CA PHE A 184 -5.71 16.47 -2.22
C PHE A 184 -4.95 16.56 -3.54
N SER A 185 -4.44 15.45 -4.05
CA SER A 185 -3.66 15.40 -5.29
C SER A 185 -4.52 15.49 -6.56
N GLY A 186 -5.81 15.13 -6.47
CA GLY A 186 -6.71 15.04 -7.62
C GLY A 186 -6.67 13.69 -8.35
N ILE A 187 -5.95 12.69 -7.83
CA ILE A 187 -5.90 11.33 -8.38
C ILE A 187 -7.28 10.67 -8.30
N LYS A 188 -7.74 10.07 -9.40
CA LYS A 188 -9.06 9.43 -9.51
C LYS A 188 -9.02 8.02 -10.10
N GLY A 189 -7.85 7.48 -10.40
CA GLY A 189 -7.67 6.10 -10.84
C GLY A 189 -7.79 5.12 -9.67
N TYR A 190 -7.23 3.94 -9.84
CA TYR A 190 -7.27 2.86 -8.87
C TYR A 190 -6.82 3.31 -7.47
N ASN A 191 -7.55 2.91 -6.43
CA ASN A 191 -7.19 3.23 -5.06
C ASN A 191 -7.48 2.04 -4.14
N ALA A 192 -6.43 1.46 -3.56
CA ALA A 192 -6.54 0.32 -2.66
C ALA A 192 -5.61 0.45 -1.46
N THR A 193 -5.94 -0.29 -0.40
CA THR A 193 -5.09 -0.45 0.79
C THR A 193 -4.92 -1.93 1.08
N VAL A 194 -3.67 -2.36 1.22
CA VAL A 194 -3.25 -3.71 1.55
C VAL A 194 -2.85 -3.75 3.02
N ALA A 195 -3.65 -4.42 3.85
CA ALA A 195 -3.35 -4.62 5.27
C ALA A 195 -2.88 -6.07 5.48
N ASN A 196 -1.58 -6.30 5.42
CA ASN A 196 -1.00 -7.64 5.47
C ASN A 196 0.33 -7.71 6.24
N GLY A 197 0.42 -6.99 7.37
CA GLY A 197 1.61 -7.01 8.20
C GLY A 197 2.82 -6.28 7.58
N ASN A 198 4.00 -6.60 8.08
CA ASN A 198 5.21 -5.84 7.76
C ASN A 198 5.52 -5.78 6.26
N GLN A 199 5.32 -6.88 5.51
CA GLN A 199 5.64 -6.91 4.07
C GLN A 199 4.61 -6.18 3.18
N ALA A 200 3.54 -5.61 3.77
CA ALA A 200 2.48 -4.95 3.00
C ALA A 200 2.99 -3.78 2.13
N GLY A 201 4.07 -3.11 2.54
CA GLY A 201 4.69 -2.06 1.72
C GLY A 201 5.31 -2.61 0.43
N LEU A 202 6.07 -3.70 0.50
CA LEU A 202 6.63 -4.33 -0.70
C LEU A 202 5.51 -4.98 -1.54
N GLN A 203 4.47 -5.51 -0.89
CA GLN A 203 3.30 -6.05 -1.56
C GLN A 203 2.51 -4.98 -2.32
N SER A 204 2.43 -3.74 -1.82
CA SER A 204 1.79 -2.63 -2.53
C SER A 204 2.48 -2.33 -3.86
N ILE A 205 3.81 -2.51 -3.92
CA ILE A 205 4.60 -2.34 -5.14
C ILE A 205 4.26 -3.44 -6.16
N CYS A 206 4.18 -4.70 -5.71
CA CYS A 206 3.74 -5.80 -6.57
C CYS A 206 2.33 -5.56 -7.13
N TYR A 207 1.40 -5.13 -6.28
CA TYR A 207 0.03 -4.82 -6.68
C TYR A 207 -0.05 -3.67 -7.69
N ALA A 208 0.72 -2.61 -7.46
CA ALA A 208 0.77 -1.48 -8.39
C ALA A 208 1.36 -1.89 -9.75
N ALA A 209 2.35 -2.79 -9.76
CA ALA A 209 2.92 -3.33 -10.97
C ALA A 209 1.89 -4.18 -11.76
N ASP A 210 1.10 -5.03 -11.09
CA ASP A 210 0.02 -5.79 -11.72
C ASP A 210 -0.99 -4.87 -12.40
N ILE A 211 -1.41 -3.77 -11.72
CA ILE A 211 -2.38 -2.81 -12.25
C ILE A 211 -1.84 -2.08 -13.49
N LEU A 212 -0.56 -1.70 -13.47
CA LEU A 212 0.08 -1.10 -14.65
C LEU A 212 0.17 -2.09 -15.82
N ALA A 213 0.46 -3.36 -15.54
CA ALA A 213 0.50 -4.42 -16.55
C ALA A 213 -0.88 -4.69 -17.19
N ASP A 214 -1.98 -4.49 -16.46
CA ASP A 214 -3.35 -4.57 -16.96
C ASP A 214 -3.68 -3.41 -17.95
N GLY A 215 -2.91 -2.32 -17.93
CA GLY A 215 -2.98 -1.23 -18.91
C GLY A 215 -4.13 -0.24 -18.72
N ASN A 216 -4.79 -0.24 -17.58
CA ASN A 216 -5.84 0.74 -17.26
C ASN A 216 -5.24 2.06 -16.76
N GLU A 217 -4.22 1.97 -15.92
CA GLU A 217 -3.42 3.08 -15.42
C GLU A 217 -2.06 3.14 -16.12
N SER A 218 -1.42 4.31 -16.09
CA SER A 218 -0.07 4.53 -16.60
C SER A 218 0.90 4.98 -15.52
N VAL A 219 0.37 5.41 -14.36
CA VAL A 219 1.13 5.87 -13.20
C VAL A 219 0.50 5.28 -11.93
N MET A 220 1.32 4.74 -11.04
CA MET A 220 0.87 4.24 -9.73
C MET A 220 1.76 4.76 -8.61
N LEU A 221 1.14 5.26 -7.54
CA LEU A 221 1.82 5.49 -6.27
C LEU A 221 1.71 4.21 -5.43
N ALA A 222 2.84 3.58 -5.15
CA ALA A 222 2.91 2.40 -4.29
C ALA A 222 3.61 2.78 -2.98
N ALA A 223 2.98 2.58 -1.84
CA ALA A 223 3.49 3.05 -0.58
C ALA A 223 3.45 1.98 0.53
N GLY A 224 4.39 2.09 1.45
CA GLY A 224 4.32 1.45 2.77
C GLY A 224 4.27 2.52 3.84
N THR A 225 3.26 2.47 4.72
CA THR A 225 3.04 3.49 5.76
C THR A 225 2.58 2.87 7.06
N ASP A 226 3.22 3.25 8.15
CA ASP A 226 2.76 2.95 9.51
C ASP A 226 3.14 4.07 10.48
N GLU A 227 2.26 4.34 11.44
CA GLU A 227 2.46 5.32 12.50
C GLU A 227 3.12 4.69 13.75
N ASN A 228 3.92 5.45 14.50
CA ASN A 228 4.39 5.06 15.81
C ASN A 228 3.88 6.01 16.89
N THR A 229 2.79 5.63 17.51
CA THR A 229 2.18 6.38 18.59
C THR A 229 2.37 5.66 19.94
N LYS A 230 2.05 6.36 21.02
CA LYS A 230 2.05 5.75 22.36
C LYS A 230 1.21 4.47 22.41
N THR A 231 0.08 4.44 21.68
CA THR A 231 -0.80 3.27 21.62
C THR A 231 -0.10 2.09 20.94
N ASN A 232 0.55 2.30 19.80
CA ASN A 232 1.32 1.25 19.12
C ASN A 232 2.45 0.75 20.03
N LEU A 233 3.24 1.66 20.61
CA LEU A 233 4.36 1.28 21.48
C LEU A 233 3.91 0.46 22.70
N GLU A 234 2.81 0.84 23.36
CA GLU A 234 2.24 0.07 24.46
C GLU A 234 1.78 -1.33 24.02
N LEU A 235 1.17 -1.45 22.84
CA LEU A 235 0.71 -2.75 22.32
C LEU A 235 1.89 -3.66 22.01
N TYR A 236 2.88 -3.18 21.27
CA TYR A 236 4.07 -3.96 20.90
C TYR A 236 4.91 -4.33 22.12
N THR A 237 5.02 -3.45 23.12
CA THR A 237 5.71 -3.75 24.40
C THR A 237 4.98 -4.86 25.16
N LYS A 238 3.66 -4.78 25.30
CA LYS A 238 2.86 -5.79 26.01
C LYS A 238 2.83 -7.13 25.31
N ALA A 239 2.93 -7.13 23.98
CA ALA A 239 2.98 -8.33 23.16
C ALA A 239 4.39 -8.93 23.05
N GLU A 240 5.39 -8.30 23.67
CA GLU A 240 6.81 -8.73 23.63
C GLU A 240 7.38 -8.80 22.20
N LEU A 241 6.90 -7.91 21.32
CA LEU A 241 7.28 -7.87 19.89
C LEU A 241 8.35 -6.80 19.57
N LEU A 242 8.93 -6.13 20.58
CA LEU A 242 9.95 -5.11 20.41
C LEU A 242 11.36 -5.72 20.37
N GLU A 243 11.74 -6.31 19.27
CA GLU A 243 13.14 -6.72 19.03
C GLU A 243 14.05 -5.55 18.62
N LYS A 244 13.47 -4.53 18.01
CA LYS A 244 14.11 -3.27 17.54
C LYS A 244 13.25 -2.09 17.94
N PRO A 245 13.78 -0.87 18.04
CA PRO A 245 12.96 0.31 18.26
C PRO A 245 11.82 0.41 17.24
N LEU A 246 10.62 0.73 17.70
CA LEU A 246 9.47 0.90 16.84
C LEU A 246 9.63 2.19 16.03
N GLY A 247 9.61 2.08 14.72
CA GLY A 247 9.70 3.21 13.80
C GLY A 247 8.35 3.64 13.25
N GLU A 248 8.25 4.87 12.80
CA GLU A 248 7.19 5.31 11.90
C GLU A 248 7.75 5.85 10.61
N GLY A 249 6.94 5.83 9.58
CA GLY A 249 7.31 6.41 8.32
C GLY A 249 6.29 6.14 7.23
N SER A 250 6.53 6.77 6.11
CA SER A 250 5.87 6.50 4.85
C SER A 250 6.89 6.54 3.74
N VAL A 251 7.02 5.45 3.01
CA VAL A 251 7.88 5.36 1.84
C VAL A 251 6.98 5.14 0.64
N THR A 252 7.03 6.07 -0.31
CA THR A 252 6.20 6.05 -1.52
C THR A 252 7.07 6.02 -2.76
N LEU A 253 6.80 5.08 -3.66
CA LEU A 253 7.40 5.00 -4.98
C LEU A 253 6.37 5.38 -6.03
N VAL A 254 6.79 6.12 -7.05
CA VAL A 254 6.03 6.34 -8.26
C VAL A 254 6.49 5.31 -9.30
N LEU A 255 5.56 4.50 -9.74
CA LEU A 255 5.75 3.49 -10.78
C LEU A 255 5.08 3.99 -12.07
N GLU A 256 5.77 3.84 -13.19
CA GLU A 256 5.24 4.23 -14.50
C GLU A 256 5.46 3.14 -15.53
N THR A 257 4.52 3.04 -16.48
CA THR A 257 4.72 2.26 -17.72
C THR A 257 5.84 2.86 -18.56
N GLU A 258 6.48 2.05 -19.40
CA GLU A 258 7.53 2.53 -20.31
C GLU A 258 7.03 3.65 -21.22
N GLU A 259 5.79 3.54 -21.72
CA GLU A 259 5.17 4.56 -22.56
C GLU A 259 5.04 5.90 -21.83
N SER A 260 4.52 5.89 -20.59
CA SER A 260 4.37 7.10 -19.77
C SER A 260 5.72 7.74 -19.46
N ALA A 261 6.67 6.96 -18.96
CA ALA A 261 7.98 7.44 -18.56
C ALA A 261 8.77 8.02 -19.75
N ASN A 262 8.73 7.35 -20.91
CA ASN A 262 9.39 7.84 -22.12
C ASN A 262 8.70 9.08 -22.70
N GLY A 263 7.37 9.13 -22.67
CA GLY A 263 6.58 10.24 -23.22
C GLY A 263 6.90 11.59 -22.59
N ARG A 264 7.32 11.59 -21.31
CA ARG A 264 7.72 12.81 -20.58
C ARG A 264 9.23 12.89 -20.30
N ASN A 265 10.03 11.97 -20.83
CA ASN A 265 11.48 11.86 -20.60
C ASN A 265 11.81 11.78 -19.09
N ALA A 266 11.06 10.92 -18.37
CA ALA A 266 11.20 10.75 -16.94
C ALA A 266 12.60 10.26 -16.53
N ARG A 267 13.07 10.72 -15.37
CA ARG A 267 14.16 10.04 -14.67
C ARG A 267 13.69 8.63 -14.29
N LYS A 268 14.54 7.63 -14.50
CA LYS A 268 14.29 6.24 -14.12
C LYS A 268 15.33 5.83 -13.09
N TYR A 269 14.88 5.46 -11.90
CA TYR A 269 15.75 4.91 -10.86
C TYR A 269 16.10 3.46 -11.16
N ALA A 270 15.08 2.65 -11.46
CA ALA A 270 15.20 1.23 -11.77
C ALA A 270 14.00 0.75 -12.58
N GLU A 271 14.13 -0.41 -13.23
CA GLU A 271 13.05 -1.20 -13.81
C GLU A 271 12.62 -2.28 -12.81
N ILE A 272 11.33 -2.49 -12.60
CA ILE A 272 10.80 -3.67 -11.89
C ILE A 272 10.73 -4.81 -12.90
N LYS A 273 11.64 -5.76 -12.78
CA LYS A 273 11.76 -6.88 -13.73
C LYS A 273 10.91 -8.07 -13.38
N GLY A 274 10.74 -8.31 -12.09
CA GLY A 274 9.97 -9.46 -11.61
C GLY A 274 9.72 -9.38 -10.12
N TYR A 275 8.66 -10.01 -9.70
CA TYR A 275 8.27 -10.07 -8.28
C TYR A 275 7.52 -11.36 -7.98
N ALA A 276 7.52 -11.74 -6.71
CA ALA A 276 6.79 -12.91 -6.25
C ALA A 276 6.41 -12.78 -4.78
N GLN A 277 5.41 -13.57 -4.40
CA GLN A 277 5.01 -13.76 -3.02
C GLN A 277 4.93 -15.25 -2.70
N ALA A 278 5.29 -15.61 -1.47
CA ALA A 278 5.15 -16.96 -0.93
C ALA A 278 4.61 -16.89 0.48
N HIS A 279 3.85 -17.91 0.86
CA HIS A 279 3.32 -18.04 2.22
C HIS A 279 3.55 -19.42 2.75
N ARG A 280 4.21 -19.51 3.90
CA ARG A 280 4.33 -20.72 4.71
C ARG A 280 3.93 -20.41 6.13
N PRO A 281 2.79 -20.94 6.60
CA PRO A 281 2.26 -20.61 7.92
C PRO A 281 3.27 -20.93 9.02
N VAL A 282 3.57 -19.94 9.84
CA VAL A 282 4.33 -20.08 11.10
C VAL A 282 3.53 -19.42 12.21
N SER A 283 3.80 -19.79 13.47
CA SER A 283 3.14 -19.13 14.60
C SER A 283 3.52 -17.64 14.63
N TYR A 284 2.57 -16.79 14.95
CA TYR A 284 2.77 -15.33 14.98
C TYR A 284 3.84 -14.89 16.01
N ASP A 285 3.98 -15.64 17.08
CA ASP A 285 4.99 -15.47 18.14
C ASP A 285 6.34 -16.11 17.78
N ASN A 286 6.43 -16.84 16.66
CA ASN A 286 7.65 -17.47 16.17
C ASN A 286 8.28 -16.58 15.09
N SER A 287 9.40 -15.93 15.44
CA SER A 287 10.19 -15.12 14.50
C SER A 287 11.15 -15.97 13.64
N GLU A 288 11.00 -17.33 13.64
CA GLU A 288 11.83 -18.19 12.81
C GLU A 288 11.50 -18.00 11.31
N VAL A 289 12.55 -17.78 10.55
CA VAL A 289 12.48 -17.65 9.09
C VAL A 289 12.44 -19.03 8.45
N ASP A 290 11.41 -19.33 7.66
CA ASP A 290 11.42 -20.53 6.81
C ASP A 290 12.32 -20.30 5.59
N SER A 291 13.54 -20.83 5.66
CA SER A 291 14.52 -20.68 4.57
C SER A 291 14.05 -21.29 3.25
N LYS A 292 13.13 -22.28 3.26
CA LYS A 292 12.55 -22.82 2.02
C LYS A 292 11.59 -21.83 1.37
N ALA A 293 10.80 -21.11 2.18
CA ALA A 293 9.92 -20.07 1.67
C ALA A 293 10.70 -18.87 1.10
N VAL A 294 11.82 -18.52 1.74
CA VAL A 294 12.72 -17.48 1.23
C VAL A 294 13.30 -17.87 -0.13
N VAL A 295 13.83 -19.10 -0.25
CA VAL A 295 14.36 -19.60 -1.53
C VAL A 295 13.25 -19.63 -2.59
N GLU A 296 12.07 -20.16 -2.25
CA GLU A 296 10.93 -20.25 -3.17
C GLU A 296 10.50 -18.89 -3.72
N VAL A 297 10.42 -17.86 -2.86
CA VAL A 297 9.98 -16.51 -3.30
C VAL A 297 11.05 -15.86 -4.18
N ILE A 298 12.34 -16.04 -3.87
CA ILE A 298 13.44 -15.52 -4.69
C ILE A 298 13.46 -16.19 -6.06
N GLU A 299 13.40 -17.53 -6.10
CA GLU A 299 13.38 -18.29 -7.36
C GLU A 299 12.20 -17.88 -8.25
N LYS A 300 11.01 -17.73 -7.67
CA LYS A 300 9.83 -17.26 -8.41
C LYS A 300 10.01 -15.83 -8.96
N ALA A 301 10.58 -14.92 -8.17
CA ALA A 301 10.85 -13.56 -8.62
C ALA A 301 11.88 -13.55 -9.76
N CYS A 302 12.93 -14.38 -9.67
CA CYS A 302 13.93 -14.54 -10.73
C CYS A 302 13.32 -15.10 -12.02
N VAL A 303 12.47 -16.13 -11.93
CA VAL A 303 11.75 -16.68 -13.08
C VAL A 303 10.91 -15.59 -13.76
N ASN A 304 10.17 -14.81 -12.98
CA ASN A 304 9.35 -13.72 -13.52
C ASN A 304 10.20 -12.58 -14.10
N ALA A 305 11.40 -12.35 -13.56
CA ALA A 305 12.36 -11.39 -14.09
C ALA A 305 13.13 -11.90 -15.34
N GLY A 306 13.09 -13.21 -15.61
CA GLY A 306 13.86 -13.83 -16.69
C GLY A 306 15.37 -13.89 -16.42
N ILE A 307 15.77 -14.02 -15.13
CA ILE A 307 17.18 -14.11 -14.71
C ILE A 307 17.42 -15.33 -13.81
N GLU A 308 18.68 -15.68 -13.62
CA GLU A 308 19.07 -16.66 -12.62
C GLU A 308 19.39 -15.97 -11.27
N ALA A 309 19.24 -16.69 -10.15
CA ALA A 309 19.50 -16.12 -8.83
C ALA A 309 20.96 -15.63 -8.65
N ASP A 310 21.90 -16.26 -9.35
CA ASP A 310 23.31 -15.87 -9.34
C ASP A 310 23.59 -14.52 -10.05
N ASN A 311 22.62 -13.98 -10.76
CA ASN A 311 22.72 -12.64 -11.36
C ASN A 311 22.43 -11.52 -10.37
N ILE A 312 21.92 -11.81 -9.16
CA ILE A 312 21.61 -10.80 -8.15
C ILE A 312 22.92 -10.27 -7.54
N ASP A 313 23.16 -8.99 -7.65
CA ASP A 313 24.36 -8.32 -7.14
C ASP A 313 24.28 -8.02 -5.63
N PHE A 314 23.08 -7.69 -5.13
CA PHE A 314 22.86 -7.34 -3.73
C PHE A 314 21.41 -7.57 -3.28
N VAL A 315 21.22 -7.56 -1.96
CA VAL A 315 19.90 -7.69 -1.32
C VAL A 315 19.67 -6.49 -0.40
N CYS A 316 18.46 -5.91 -0.49
CA CYS A 316 17.90 -5.01 0.51
C CYS A 316 16.83 -5.73 1.30
N CYS A 317 16.90 -5.77 2.63
CA CYS A 317 15.91 -6.43 3.48
C CYS A 317 15.52 -5.56 4.67
N ASP A 318 14.35 -5.80 5.23
CA ASP A 318 13.83 -5.14 6.44
C ASP A 318 14.15 -5.91 7.73
N ASP A 319 14.62 -7.16 7.60
CA ASP A 319 15.21 -7.94 8.68
C ASP A 319 16.32 -8.85 8.14
N ARG A 320 17.54 -8.66 8.64
CA ARG A 320 18.70 -9.46 8.22
C ARG A 320 18.57 -10.95 8.55
N LYS A 321 17.66 -11.34 9.44
CA LYS A 321 17.40 -12.75 9.73
C LYS A 321 16.89 -13.51 8.50
N ILE A 322 16.26 -12.81 7.54
CA ILE A 322 15.65 -13.39 6.34
C ILE A 322 16.71 -14.01 5.43
N ILE A 323 17.90 -13.45 5.39
CA ILE A 323 18.92 -13.87 4.43
C ILE A 323 20.29 -14.11 5.08
N LYS A 324 20.87 -15.25 4.76
CA LYS A 324 22.24 -15.64 5.12
C LYS A 324 23.04 -15.84 3.84
N THR A 325 23.63 -14.77 3.31
CA THR A 325 24.39 -14.82 2.06
C THR A 325 25.75 -14.10 2.22
N LEU A 326 26.67 -14.42 1.32
CA LEU A 326 27.95 -13.73 1.19
C LEU A 326 27.87 -12.48 0.29
N MET A 327 26.76 -12.29 -0.46
CA MET A 327 26.58 -11.08 -1.26
C MET A 327 26.29 -9.85 -0.38
N PRO A 328 26.51 -8.63 -0.88
CA PRO A 328 26.16 -7.40 -0.17
C PRO A 328 24.69 -7.41 0.26
N CYS A 329 24.44 -7.18 1.56
CA CYS A 329 23.11 -7.18 2.13
C CYS A 329 22.91 -5.91 2.96
N TYR A 330 21.91 -5.13 2.56
CA TYR A 330 21.56 -3.86 3.18
C TYR A 330 20.29 -4.05 4.02
N ASP A 331 20.44 -3.98 5.34
CA ASP A 331 19.35 -4.07 6.31
C ASP A 331 18.81 -2.66 6.59
N VAL A 332 17.70 -2.29 5.96
CA VAL A 332 17.11 -0.95 6.10
C VAL A 332 16.58 -0.68 7.52
N SER A 333 16.32 -1.71 8.31
CA SER A 333 15.90 -1.55 9.71
C SER A 333 16.96 -0.92 10.62
N GLN A 334 18.22 -0.91 10.20
CA GLN A 334 19.29 -0.20 10.92
C GLN A 334 19.06 1.32 10.88
N GLU A 335 18.43 1.83 9.84
CA GLU A 335 18.14 3.26 9.68
C GLU A 335 16.78 3.63 10.28
N ILE A 336 15.73 2.85 9.99
CA ILE A 336 14.33 3.24 10.29
C ILE A 336 13.70 2.41 11.41
N GLY A 337 14.44 1.51 12.05
CA GLY A 337 13.91 0.60 13.07
C GLY A 337 12.87 -0.37 12.52
N ASN A 338 11.98 -0.85 13.38
CA ASN A 338 10.81 -1.62 12.98
C ASN A 338 9.68 -0.66 12.54
N ALA A 339 9.79 -0.11 11.33
CA ALA A 339 8.76 0.74 10.73
C ALA A 339 7.73 -0.06 9.91
N ARG A 340 7.68 -1.36 10.10
CA ARG A 340 6.68 -2.28 9.54
C ARG A 340 6.55 -2.15 8.01
N ALA A 341 5.34 -1.77 7.48
CA ALA A 341 5.13 -1.63 6.05
C ALA A 341 6.00 -0.54 5.41
N ALA A 342 6.35 0.53 6.13
CA ALA A 342 7.28 1.52 5.63
C ALA A 342 8.70 0.94 5.46
N ALA A 343 9.13 0.03 6.37
CA ALA A 343 10.42 -0.64 6.23
C ALA A 343 10.46 -1.56 5.00
N SER A 344 9.40 -2.30 4.74
CA SER A 344 9.35 -3.17 3.56
C SER A 344 9.34 -2.39 2.25
N ALA A 345 8.63 -1.26 2.15
CA ALA A 345 8.69 -0.39 0.98
C ALA A 345 10.08 0.26 0.81
N MET A 346 10.78 0.56 1.94
CA MET A 346 12.14 1.09 1.93
C MET A 346 13.13 0.13 1.26
N THR A 347 12.93 -1.19 1.36
CA THR A 347 13.82 -2.17 0.69
C THR A 347 13.87 -1.94 -0.82
N ALA A 348 12.73 -1.71 -1.46
CA ALA A 348 12.66 -1.43 -2.89
C ALA A 348 13.15 -0.02 -3.24
N ALA A 349 12.82 0.99 -2.41
CA ALA A 349 13.32 2.35 -2.60
C ALA A 349 14.86 2.41 -2.54
N TYR A 350 15.43 1.74 -1.54
CA TYR A 350 16.88 1.70 -1.36
C TYR A 350 17.57 0.90 -2.49
N ALA A 351 16.98 -0.22 -2.92
CA ALA A 351 17.46 -0.99 -4.06
C ALA A 351 17.48 -0.16 -5.35
N ALA A 352 16.41 0.59 -5.62
CA ALA A 352 16.33 1.46 -6.79
C ALA A 352 17.36 2.59 -6.76
N GLU A 353 17.62 3.20 -5.60
CA GLU A 353 18.68 4.21 -5.45
C GLU A 353 20.07 3.62 -5.70
N LEU A 354 20.36 2.42 -5.16
CA LEU A 354 21.65 1.74 -5.40
C LEU A 354 21.87 1.40 -6.88
N LEU A 355 20.81 0.98 -7.58
CA LEU A 355 20.85 0.70 -9.03
C LEU A 355 21.03 1.98 -9.86
N SER A 356 20.48 3.10 -9.40
CA SER A 356 20.64 4.40 -10.08
C SER A 356 22.01 5.06 -9.84
N ASP A 357 22.78 4.57 -8.88
CA ASP A 357 24.12 5.08 -8.55
C ASP A 357 25.16 4.51 -9.51
N SER A 358 25.61 5.33 -10.45
CA SER A 358 26.61 4.93 -11.44
C SER A 358 27.97 4.49 -10.87
N GLU A 359 28.27 4.80 -9.59
CA GLU A 359 29.50 4.37 -8.94
C GLU A 359 29.44 2.91 -8.45
N LYS A 360 28.24 2.35 -8.29
CA LYS A 360 28.02 0.99 -7.75
C LYS A 360 28.19 -0.12 -8.77
N ASN A 361 27.94 0.15 -10.04
CA ASN A 361 28.01 -0.85 -11.13
C ASN A 361 27.21 -2.12 -10.85
N TYR A 362 26.01 -1.96 -10.25
CA TYR A 362 25.04 -3.04 -10.05
C TYR A 362 24.09 -3.14 -11.23
N GLU A 363 23.68 -4.36 -11.59
CA GLU A 363 22.71 -4.63 -12.65
C GLU A 363 21.39 -5.13 -12.07
N TYR A 364 21.42 -6.00 -11.05
CA TYR A 364 20.24 -6.58 -10.42
C TYR A 364 20.29 -6.46 -8.90
N GLY A 365 19.24 -5.89 -8.34
CA GLY A 365 19.02 -5.82 -6.89
C GLY A 365 17.79 -6.61 -6.48
N LEU A 366 17.81 -7.18 -5.29
CA LEU A 366 16.68 -7.88 -4.69
C LEU A 366 16.18 -7.10 -3.47
N ALA A 367 14.93 -6.67 -3.52
CA ALA A 367 14.19 -6.20 -2.33
C ALA A 367 13.42 -7.39 -1.74
N LEU A 368 13.61 -7.66 -0.45
CA LEU A 368 13.05 -8.83 0.25
C LEU A 368 12.45 -8.41 1.59
N SER A 369 11.24 -8.86 1.88
CA SER A 369 10.55 -8.58 3.13
C SER A 369 9.78 -9.80 3.65
N MET A 370 9.61 -9.87 4.98
CA MET A 370 8.87 -10.91 5.67
C MET A 370 7.81 -10.30 6.58
N GLY A 371 6.57 -10.81 6.48
CA GLY A 371 5.49 -10.54 7.42
C GLY A 371 5.41 -11.58 8.53
N ALA A 372 4.93 -11.15 9.70
CA ALA A 372 4.54 -12.06 10.77
C ALA A 372 3.53 -13.10 10.25
N GLY A 373 3.67 -14.34 10.71
CA GLY A 373 2.83 -15.44 10.23
C GLY A 373 3.36 -16.15 8.97
N GLY A 374 4.51 -15.72 8.39
CA GLY A 374 5.23 -16.43 7.34
C GLY A 374 4.86 -16.07 5.91
N THR A 375 4.54 -14.80 5.64
CA THR A 375 4.42 -14.29 4.29
C THR A 375 5.71 -13.60 3.86
N TYR A 376 6.17 -13.90 2.65
CA TYR A 376 7.41 -13.38 2.07
C TYR A 376 7.09 -12.68 0.75
N SER A 377 7.73 -11.54 0.49
CA SER A 377 7.62 -10.80 -0.77
C SER A 377 9.02 -10.48 -1.29
N ALA A 378 9.22 -10.64 -2.60
CA ALA A 378 10.47 -10.35 -3.30
C ALA A 378 10.19 -9.53 -4.56
N VAL A 379 11.04 -8.53 -4.82
CA VAL A 379 11.02 -7.69 -6.03
C VAL A 379 12.43 -7.56 -6.57
N ILE A 380 12.59 -7.75 -7.88
CA ILE A 380 13.84 -7.61 -8.63
C ILE A 380 13.72 -6.46 -9.61
#